data_a27460277826dbbed45fc1d348a7ce9a
#
_entry.id   a27460277826dbbed45fc1d348a7ce9a
#
_cell.length_a   1.000
_cell.length_b   1.000
_cell.length_c   1.000
_cell.angle_alpha   90.00
_cell.angle_beta   90.00
_cell.angle_gamma   90.00
#
_symmetry.space_group_name_H-M   'P 1'
#
loop_
_entity.id
_entity.type
_entity.pdbx_description
1 polymer ?
#
loop_
_entity_poly.entity_id
_entity_poly.type
_entity_poly.pdbx_seq_one_letter_code
_entity_poly.pdbx_strand_id
1 'polypeptide(L)'
;MNEEKKGLSLGQKIIIVVAAFVITFISACTFFKNDINFLLISRSIERKYGNSSPNSYFLEDNFNFVNNYEKLEVNSKKDIIDSIYYLINSGNSNSERYCGKEYKECYNDMIAISNDDTTLSLLNDFVHPYNSFDNITFNFNSNVIEIEIKHTYTKEDITEINNKVETILKENINNNMSTKDKIKALHDYIINNTNYDIEKSKNINNNTYKSNTAYGVLIQGYGICSGYSDAMAIFLNKLNIINYKINNDDHIWNLVHLNDKWYHLDLTWDDPVSERNITRDNYFLITSKDLELLKDENHNFNKNIFTEASS
;
A
#
# COMPACT_ATOMS: atom_id res chain seq x y z
N MET A 1 35.25 77.70 25.87
CA MET A 1 34.64 76.68 26.80
C MET A 1 34.65 75.35 26.07
N ASN A 2 35.66 74.46 26.32
CA ASN A 2 35.74 73.15 25.70
C ASN A 2 34.97 72.20 26.62
N GLU A 3 33.84 71.69 26.12
CA GLU A 3 33.17 70.56 26.78
C GLU A 3 33.97 69.30 26.46
N GLU A 4 34.63 68.73 27.43
CA GLU A 4 35.20 67.41 27.38
C GLU A 4 34.07 66.39 27.19
N LYS A 5 33.96 65.76 26.01
CA LYS A 5 33.07 64.63 25.78
C LYS A 5 33.57 63.48 26.67
N LYS A 6 32.89 63.27 27.86
CA LYS A 6 33.12 62.06 28.69
C LYS A 6 32.85 60.82 27.88
N GLY A 7 33.86 60.05 27.60
CA GLY A 7 33.73 58.77 26.95
C GLY A 7 32.92 57.79 27.86
N LEU A 8 32.25 56.80 27.24
CA LEU A 8 31.46 55.75 27.90
C LEU A 8 32.30 54.98 28.95
N SER A 9 31.75 54.78 30.13
CA SER A 9 32.37 53.93 31.16
C SER A 9 32.50 52.48 30.67
N LEU A 10 33.38 51.69 31.27
CA LEU A 10 33.56 50.26 30.91
C LEU A 10 32.26 49.48 31.00
N GLY A 11 31.46 49.74 32.07
CA GLY A 11 30.13 49.10 32.22
C GLY A 11 29.15 49.44 31.12
N GLN A 12 29.13 50.73 30.68
CA GLN A 12 28.27 51.14 29.54
C GLN A 12 28.72 50.50 28.23
N LYS A 13 30.02 50.33 27.99
CA LYS A 13 30.55 49.64 26.81
C LYS A 13 30.15 48.18 26.83
N ILE A 14 30.24 47.48 27.96
CA ILE A 14 29.82 46.07 28.10
C ILE A 14 28.31 45.95 27.85
N ILE A 15 27.48 46.81 28.39
CA ILE A 15 26.01 46.79 28.17
C ILE A 15 25.69 46.95 26.68
N ILE A 16 26.37 47.86 25.96
CA ILE A 16 26.15 48.09 24.52
C ILE A 16 26.55 46.84 23.72
N VAL A 17 27.70 46.23 24.03
CA VAL A 17 28.14 45.02 23.35
C VAL A 17 27.16 43.86 23.58
N VAL A 18 26.71 43.63 24.81
CA VAL A 18 25.71 42.60 25.12
C VAL A 18 24.38 42.89 24.43
N ALA A 19 23.89 44.15 24.46
CA ALA A 19 22.66 44.50 23.74
C ALA A 19 22.79 44.29 22.22
N ALA A 20 23.91 44.69 21.63
CA ALA A 20 24.16 44.43 20.18
C ALA A 20 24.18 42.92 19.87
N PHE A 21 24.81 42.12 20.72
CA PHE A 21 24.83 40.65 20.56
C PHE A 21 23.42 40.02 20.65
N VAL A 22 22.63 40.48 21.65
CA VAL A 22 21.23 40.00 21.79
C VAL A 22 20.38 40.39 20.59
N ILE A 23 20.49 41.64 20.11
CA ILE A 23 19.75 42.10 18.92
C ILE A 23 20.16 41.29 17.66
N THR A 24 21.46 41.09 17.44
CA THR A 24 21.92 40.28 16.29
C THR A 24 21.47 38.85 16.42
N PHE A 25 21.50 38.26 17.61
CA PHE A 25 21.02 36.89 17.85
C PHE A 25 19.51 36.78 17.60
N ILE A 26 18.68 37.70 18.11
CA ILE A 26 17.23 37.71 17.84
C ILE A 26 16.95 37.88 16.34
N SER A 27 17.67 38.80 15.68
CA SER A 27 17.54 39.02 14.23
C SER A 27 17.93 37.74 13.42
N ALA A 28 18.99 37.07 13.82
CA ALA A 28 19.38 35.79 13.22
C ALA A 28 18.31 34.70 13.44
N CYS A 29 17.80 34.56 14.66
CA CYS A 29 16.73 33.63 14.98
C CYS A 29 15.44 33.91 14.19
N THR A 30 15.07 35.19 14.00
CA THR A 30 13.90 35.54 13.19
C THR A 30 14.14 35.28 11.69
N PHE A 31 15.35 35.55 11.19
CA PHE A 31 15.71 35.29 9.80
C PHE A 31 15.72 33.77 9.47
N PHE A 32 16.27 32.96 10.37
CA PHE A 32 16.37 31.51 10.19
C PHE A 32 15.21 30.73 10.83
N LYS A 33 14.13 31.40 11.25
CA LYS A 33 12.99 30.76 11.96
C LYS A 33 12.43 29.55 11.19
N ASN A 34 12.24 29.68 9.90
CA ASN A 34 11.68 28.62 9.06
C ASN A 34 12.64 27.43 8.95
N ASP A 35 13.94 27.68 8.84
CA ASP A 35 14.96 26.64 8.77
C ASP A 35 15.10 25.87 10.09
N ILE A 36 15.04 26.59 11.21
CA ILE A 36 15.06 26.01 12.54
C ILE A 36 13.81 25.15 12.78
N ASN A 37 12.63 25.64 12.43
CA ASN A 37 11.38 24.89 12.55
C ASN A 37 11.40 23.62 11.69
N PHE A 38 11.83 23.70 10.44
CA PHE A 38 12.00 22.55 9.56
C PHE A 38 12.92 21.50 10.17
N LEU A 39 14.08 21.93 10.69
CA LEU A 39 15.05 21.04 11.33
C LEU A 39 14.50 20.36 12.61
N LEU A 40 13.71 21.08 13.40
CA LEU A 40 13.10 20.51 14.60
C LEU A 40 12.01 19.50 14.26
N ILE A 41 11.17 19.80 13.28
CA ILE A 41 10.12 18.89 12.78
C ILE A 41 10.73 17.63 12.20
N SER A 42 11.66 17.74 11.25
CA SER A 42 12.29 16.59 10.61
C SER A 42 12.97 15.66 11.61
N ARG A 43 13.76 16.20 12.54
CA ARG A 43 14.38 15.41 13.62
C ARG A 43 13.38 14.74 14.56
N SER A 44 12.25 15.40 14.84
CA SER A 44 11.18 14.80 15.66
C SER A 44 10.59 13.59 14.97
N ILE A 45 10.25 13.71 13.69
CA ILE A 45 9.66 12.65 12.87
C ILE A 45 10.65 11.49 12.68
N GLU A 46 11.92 11.81 12.37
CA GLU A 46 12.97 10.82 12.24
C GLU A 46 13.20 10.01 13.52
N ARG A 47 13.14 10.66 14.70
CA ARG A 47 13.24 9.93 15.99
C ARG A 47 12.05 9.02 16.24
N LYS A 48 10.86 9.40 15.81
CA LYS A 48 9.63 8.66 16.06
C LYS A 48 9.45 7.49 15.11
N TYR A 49 9.80 7.67 13.84
CA TYR A 49 9.48 6.71 12.77
C TYR A 49 10.70 6.18 12.00
N GLY A 50 11.87 6.77 12.14
CA GLY A 50 13.05 6.41 11.35
C GLY A 50 13.61 4.99 11.61
N ASN A 51 13.13 4.30 12.65
CA ASN A 51 13.49 2.91 12.97
C ASN A 51 12.27 1.97 12.85
N SER A 52 11.21 2.39 12.16
CA SER A 52 10.04 1.53 11.92
C SER A 52 10.42 0.44 10.91
N SER A 53 10.35 -0.81 11.33
CA SER A 53 10.64 -1.95 10.45
C SER A 53 9.36 -2.50 9.85
N PRO A 54 9.37 -2.93 8.57
CA PRO A 54 8.28 -3.66 7.97
C PRO A 54 7.96 -4.97 8.70
N ASN A 55 6.71 -5.42 8.60
CA ASN A 55 6.30 -6.73 9.09
C ASN A 55 6.75 -7.86 8.14
N SER A 56 6.45 -9.11 8.50
CA SER A 56 6.84 -10.30 7.71
C SER A 56 6.06 -10.48 6.40
N TYR A 57 5.11 -9.62 6.09
CA TYR A 57 4.29 -9.63 4.86
C TYR A 57 4.68 -8.50 3.91
N PHE A 58 5.78 -7.83 4.18
CA PHE A 58 6.32 -6.79 3.31
C PHE A 58 6.78 -7.39 1.98
N LEU A 59 6.36 -6.77 0.86
CA LEU A 59 6.79 -7.13 -0.49
C LEU A 59 7.95 -6.22 -0.91
N GLU A 60 9.11 -6.81 -1.22
CA GLU A 60 10.31 -6.06 -1.63
C GLU A 60 10.24 -5.57 -3.08
N ASP A 61 9.36 -6.19 -3.88
CA ASP A 61 9.21 -5.85 -5.30
C ASP A 61 8.69 -4.42 -5.47
N ASN A 62 9.21 -3.76 -6.50
CA ASN A 62 8.71 -2.49 -6.99
C ASN A 62 8.00 -2.71 -8.31
N PHE A 63 6.93 -1.96 -8.54
CA PHE A 63 6.15 -1.99 -9.78
C PHE A 63 6.17 -0.62 -10.42
N ASN A 64 5.86 -0.51 -11.71
CA ASN A 64 5.90 0.78 -12.40
C ASN A 64 4.95 1.82 -11.78
N PHE A 65 3.84 1.38 -11.23
CA PHE A 65 2.87 2.26 -10.58
C PHE A 65 3.32 2.70 -9.18
N VAL A 66 3.91 1.82 -8.37
CA VAL A 66 4.29 2.07 -6.97
C VAL A 66 5.71 1.58 -6.66
N ASN A 67 6.42 2.32 -5.80
CA ASN A 67 7.75 1.95 -5.33
C ASN A 67 7.82 2.02 -3.81
N ASN A 68 8.68 1.20 -3.22
CA ASN A 68 8.96 1.26 -1.80
C ASN A 68 9.79 2.51 -1.47
N TYR A 69 9.12 3.56 -0.99
CA TYR A 69 9.74 4.84 -0.63
C TYR A 69 9.80 4.98 0.91
N GLU A 70 10.90 4.54 1.48
CA GLU A 70 11.11 4.50 2.93
C GLU A 70 11.34 5.89 3.56
N LYS A 71 11.80 6.88 2.77
CA LYS A 71 12.16 8.20 3.31
C LYS A 71 10.96 8.91 3.91
N LEU A 72 11.22 9.63 5.01
CA LEU A 72 10.21 10.42 5.72
C LEU A 72 10.00 11.81 5.09
N GLU A 73 10.98 12.33 4.36
CA GLU A 73 10.89 13.56 3.58
C GLU A 73 10.32 13.28 2.18
N VAL A 74 9.28 14.02 1.77
CA VAL A 74 8.68 13.93 0.43
C VAL A 74 8.92 15.22 -0.35
N ASN A 75 9.27 15.08 -1.63
CA ASN A 75 9.67 16.19 -2.49
C ASN A 75 8.87 16.28 -3.80
N SER A 76 7.91 15.36 -4.00
CA SER A 76 7.02 15.31 -5.15
C SER A 76 5.71 14.60 -4.81
N LYS A 77 4.69 14.79 -5.66
CA LYS A 77 3.42 14.03 -5.57
C LYS A 77 3.65 12.51 -5.60
N LYS A 78 4.59 12.06 -6.45
CA LYS A 78 4.95 10.64 -6.54
C LYS A 78 5.57 10.13 -5.25
N ASP A 79 6.44 10.91 -4.59
CA ASP A 79 7.02 10.54 -3.30
C ASP A 79 5.93 10.38 -2.21
N ILE A 80 4.88 11.22 -2.23
CA ILE A 80 3.75 11.08 -1.31
C ILE A 80 3.04 9.74 -1.56
N ILE A 81 2.67 9.45 -2.81
CA ILE A 81 1.98 8.19 -3.17
C ILE A 81 2.86 6.99 -2.79
N ASP A 82 4.13 6.98 -3.14
CA ASP A 82 5.06 5.89 -2.86
C ASP A 82 5.32 5.74 -1.35
N SER A 83 5.32 6.83 -0.59
CA SER A 83 5.46 6.76 0.87
C SER A 83 4.19 6.23 1.55
N ILE A 84 3.00 6.52 1.01
CA ILE A 84 1.73 5.91 1.46
C ILE A 84 1.75 4.41 1.15
N TYR A 85 2.13 4.04 -0.08
CA TYR A 85 2.29 2.64 -0.46
C TYR A 85 3.26 1.90 0.47
N TYR A 86 4.47 2.45 0.70
CA TYR A 86 5.44 1.86 1.63
C TYR A 86 4.87 1.66 3.03
N LEU A 87 4.10 2.63 3.54
CA LEU A 87 3.48 2.54 4.86
C LEU A 87 2.47 1.39 4.93
N ILE A 88 1.60 1.27 3.91
CA ILE A 88 0.64 0.17 3.78
C ILE A 88 1.39 -1.17 3.67
N ASN A 89 2.33 -1.26 2.73
CA ASN A 89 3.11 -2.47 2.47
C ASN A 89 3.94 -2.94 3.68
N SER A 90 4.38 -2.01 4.53
CA SER A 90 5.07 -2.30 5.79
C SER A 90 4.15 -2.86 6.88
N GLY A 91 2.82 -2.77 6.72
CA GLY A 91 1.84 -3.14 7.74
C GLY A 91 1.81 -2.19 8.94
N ASN A 92 2.29 -0.95 8.78
CA ASN A 92 2.26 0.08 9.80
C ASN A 92 0.92 0.81 9.78
N SER A 93 0.32 1.01 10.97
CA SER A 93 -1.00 1.66 11.08
C SER A 93 -0.94 3.19 11.15
N ASN A 94 0.22 3.76 11.40
CA ASN A 94 0.39 5.23 11.45
C ASN A 94 1.82 5.63 11.13
N SER A 95 1.97 6.81 10.56
CA SER A 95 3.26 7.45 10.35
C SER A 95 3.08 8.93 10.06
N GLU A 96 4.18 9.66 10.10
CA GLU A 96 4.26 11.05 9.67
C GLU A 96 5.27 11.16 8.52
N ARG A 97 4.98 12.06 7.58
CA ARG A 97 5.90 12.49 6.51
C ARG A 97 6.03 14.00 6.59
N TYR A 98 7.16 14.54 6.20
CA TYR A 98 7.34 15.98 6.13
C TYR A 98 7.70 16.42 4.70
N CYS A 99 7.11 17.54 4.32
CA CYS A 99 7.35 18.14 3.01
C CYS A 99 8.77 18.71 2.96
N GLY A 100 9.51 18.39 1.92
CA GLY A 100 10.83 19.01 1.66
C GLY A 100 10.71 20.51 1.57
N LYS A 101 11.76 21.23 1.97
CA LYS A 101 11.77 22.72 2.08
C LYS A 101 11.40 23.40 0.76
N GLU A 102 11.81 22.85 -0.36
CA GLU A 102 11.58 23.42 -1.70
C GLU A 102 10.28 22.90 -2.35
N TYR A 103 9.58 21.95 -1.73
CA TYR A 103 8.34 21.37 -2.28
C TYR A 103 7.13 22.23 -1.92
N LYS A 104 6.86 23.26 -2.71
CA LYS A 104 5.81 24.26 -2.45
C LYS A 104 4.39 23.70 -2.65
N GLU A 105 4.22 22.73 -3.55
CA GLU A 105 2.92 22.13 -3.88
C GLU A 105 2.50 21.01 -2.91
N CYS A 106 3.30 20.69 -1.91
CA CYS A 106 3.07 19.55 -1.01
C CYS A 106 1.66 19.49 -0.43
N TYR A 107 1.14 20.64 0.03
CA TYR A 107 -0.23 20.72 0.56
C TYR A 107 -1.28 20.42 -0.52
N ASN A 108 -1.16 21.04 -1.68
CA ASN A 108 -2.11 20.85 -2.77
C ASN A 108 -2.10 19.42 -3.30
N ASP A 109 -0.92 18.84 -3.46
CA ASP A 109 -0.77 17.45 -3.88
C ASP A 109 -1.30 16.47 -2.85
N MET A 110 -1.09 16.73 -1.54
CA MET A 110 -1.66 15.91 -0.47
C MET A 110 -3.20 15.95 -0.49
N ILE A 111 -3.80 17.13 -0.61
CA ILE A 111 -5.27 17.27 -0.73
C ILE A 111 -5.78 16.57 -1.98
N ALA A 112 -5.08 16.69 -3.11
CA ALA A 112 -5.47 15.99 -4.34
C ALA A 112 -5.43 14.47 -4.15
N ILE A 113 -4.40 13.93 -3.49
CA ILE A 113 -4.29 12.49 -3.22
C ILE A 113 -5.36 12.03 -2.22
N SER A 114 -5.60 12.79 -1.14
CA SER A 114 -6.58 12.41 -0.12
C SER A 114 -8.03 12.39 -0.62
N ASN A 115 -8.30 13.02 -1.75
CA ASN A 115 -9.61 13.03 -2.42
C ASN A 115 -9.64 12.10 -3.67
N ASP A 116 -8.59 11.36 -3.93
CA ASP A 116 -8.49 10.43 -5.06
C ASP A 116 -8.64 8.99 -4.57
N ASP A 117 -9.88 8.62 -4.25
CA ASP A 117 -10.22 7.27 -3.76
C ASP A 117 -9.77 6.17 -4.75
N THR A 118 -9.77 6.47 -6.05
CA THR A 118 -9.31 5.53 -7.07
C THR A 118 -7.83 5.24 -6.93
N THR A 119 -6.98 6.28 -6.87
CA THR A 119 -5.52 6.08 -6.66
C THR A 119 -5.27 5.40 -5.33
N LEU A 120 -5.95 5.79 -4.25
CA LEU A 120 -5.75 5.17 -2.94
C LEU A 120 -6.14 3.69 -2.93
N SER A 121 -7.30 3.32 -3.50
CA SER A 121 -7.75 1.92 -3.54
C SER A 121 -6.79 1.03 -4.35
N LEU A 122 -6.22 1.55 -5.44
CA LEU A 122 -5.23 0.85 -6.25
C LEU A 122 -3.98 0.43 -5.46
N LEU A 123 -3.62 1.15 -4.38
CA LEU A 123 -2.47 0.77 -3.55
C LEU A 123 -2.66 -0.61 -2.90
N ASN A 124 -3.92 -1.04 -2.63
CA ASN A 124 -4.22 -2.37 -2.12
C ASN A 124 -3.92 -3.50 -3.11
N ASP A 125 -3.81 -3.19 -4.41
CA ASP A 125 -3.58 -4.21 -5.41
C ASP A 125 -2.14 -4.72 -5.40
N PHE A 126 -1.21 -3.88 -4.95
CA PHE A 126 0.23 -4.12 -4.98
C PHE A 126 0.83 -4.57 -3.63
N VAL A 127 0.01 -4.78 -2.60
CA VAL A 127 0.48 -5.23 -1.29
C VAL A 127 0.05 -6.66 -0.99
N HIS A 128 0.77 -7.32 -0.08
CA HIS A 128 0.29 -8.59 0.47
C HIS A 128 -1.11 -8.40 1.09
N PRO A 129 -2.09 -9.29 0.87
CA PRO A 129 -3.45 -9.11 1.37
C PRO A 129 -3.55 -8.76 2.86
N TYR A 130 -2.69 -9.35 3.70
CA TYR A 130 -2.67 -9.05 5.14
C TYR A 130 -2.27 -7.61 5.50
N ASN A 131 -1.63 -6.90 4.59
CA ASN A 131 -1.26 -5.50 4.73
C ASN A 131 -2.27 -4.56 4.06
N SER A 132 -3.30 -5.08 3.37
CA SER A 132 -4.34 -4.25 2.76
C SER A 132 -5.07 -3.41 3.81
N PHE A 133 -5.61 -2.28 3.38
CA PHE A 133 -6.35 -1.39 4.26
C PHE A 133 -7.84 -1.30 3.89
N ASP A 134 -8.65 -1.06 4.91
CA ASP A 134 -10.08 -0.78 4.83
C ASP A 134 -10.37 0.73 4.78
N ASN A 135 -9.54 1.51 5.51
CA ASN A 135 -9.65 2.96 5.53
C ASN A 135 -8.27 3.60 5.76
N ILE A 136 -8.08 4.76 5.15
CA ILE A 136 -6.91 5.61 5.36
C ILE A 136 -7.37 7.05 5.63
N THR A 137 -6.78 7.69 6.64
CA THR A 137 -7.07 9.08 7.00
C THR A 137 -5.80 9.91 6.99
N PHE A 138 -5.95 11.18 6.60
CA PHE A 138 -4.86 12.12 6.46
C PHE A 138 -5.15 13.39 7.25
N ASN A 139 -4.14 13.90 7.99
CA ASN A 139 -4.13 15.22 8.55
C ASN A 139 -2.90 15.97 8.04
N PHE A 140 -3.04 17.24 7.76
CA PHE A 140 -1.95 18.08 7.31
C PHE A 140 -1.76 19.26 8.27
N ASN A 141 -0.57 19.37 8.87
CA ASN A 141 -0.23 20.43 9.79
C ASN A 141 1.23 20.86 9.63
N SER A 142 1.46 22.15 9.36
CA SER A 142 2.80 22.75 9.36
C SER A 142 3.83 21.99 8.48
N ASN A 143 3.47 21.60 7.28
CA ASN A 143 4.26 20.80 6.36
C ASN A 143 4.49 19.33 6.81
N VAL A 144 3.69 18.84 7.74
CA VAL A 144 3.67 17.43 8.15
C VAL A 144 2.38 16.78 7.66
N ILE A 145 2.51 15.62 7.07
CA ILE A 145 1.42 14.74 6.64
C ILE A 145 1.33 13.64 7.68
N GLU A 146 0.27 13.63 8.47
CA GLU A 146 -0.05 12.54 9.38
C GLU A 146 -0.93 11.53 8.63
N ILE A 147 -0.58 10.25 8.70
CA ILE A 147 -1.26 9.16 7.99
C ILE A 147 -1.66 8.11 9.01
N GLU A 148 -2.95 7.76 9.03
CA GLU A 148 -3.49 6.66 9.83
C GLU A 148 -4.16 5.64 8.93
N ILE A 149 -3.84 4.36 9.13
CA ILE A 149 -4.31 3.23 8.32
C ILE A 149 -5.06 2.25 9.21
N LYS A 150 -6.29 1.92 8.82
CA LYS A 150 -7.05 0.81 9.37
C LYS A 150 -6.93 -0.38 8.42
N HIS A 151 -6.15 -1.39 8.82
CA HIS A 151 -5.97 -2.59 8.02
C HIS A 151 -7.24 -3.45 7.95
N THR A 152 -7.39 -4.17 6.84
CA THR A 152 -8.56 -5.03 6.57
C THR A 152 -8.58 -6.26 7.46
N TYR A 153 -7.42 -6.89 7.68
CA TYR A 153 -7.32 -8.14 8.42
C TYR A 153 -6.90 -7.91 9.87
N THR A 154 -7.61 -8.54 10.80
CA THR A 154 -7.19 -8.59 12.21
C THR A 154 -6.07 -9.63 12.40
N LYS A 155 -5.37 -9.57 13.53
CA LYS A 155 -4.35 -10.58 13.89
C LYS A 155 -4.94 -11.98 14.02
N GLU A 156 -6.17 -12.07 14.49
CA GLU A 156 -6.96 -13.29 14.63
C GLU A 156 -7.26 -13.87 13.25
N ASP A 157 -7.79 -13.06 12.32
CA ASP A 157 -8.03 -13.47 10.93
C ASP A 157 -6.75 -14.03 10.28
N ILE A 158 -5.64 -13.31 10.40
CA ILE A 158 -4.34 -13.72 9.85
C ILE A 158 -3.88 -15.06 10.43
N THR A 159 -4.06 -15.25 11.74
CA THR A 159 -3.66 -16.50 12.40
C THR A 159 -4.48 -17.68 11.89
N GLU A 160 -5.81 -17.54 11.80
CA GLU A 160 -6.69 -18.60 11.31
C GLU A 160 -6.42 -18.93 9.84
N ILE A 161 -6.28 -17.90 9.00
CA ILE A 161 -5.95 -18.08 7.58
C ILE A 161 -4.60 -18.78 7.43
N ASN A 162 -3.55 -18.36 8.15
CA ASN A 162 -2.23 -19.01 8.06
C ASN A 162 -2.29 -20.50 8.43
N ASN A 163 -2.98 -20.87 9.50
CA ASN A 163 -3.16 -22.26 9.89
C ASN A 163 -3.85 -23.07 8.79
N LYS A 164 -4.89 -22.51 8.18
CA LYS A 164 -5.62 -23.13 7.07
C LYS A 164 -4.73 -23.27 5.82
N VAL A 165 -4.00 -22.22 5.46
CA VAL A 165 -3.06 -22.19 4.33
C VAL A 165 -1.98 -23.27 4.49
N GLU A 166 -1.34 -23.39 5.64
CA GLU A 166 -0.32 -24.44 5.89
C GLU A 166 -0.92 -25.84 5.74
N THR A 167 -2.16 -26.06 6.20
CA THR A 167 -2.85 -27.34 6.02
C THR A 167 -3.09 -27.65 4.55
N ILE A 168 -3.63 -26.68 3.79
CA ILE A 168 -3.91 -26.82 2.37
C ILE A 168 -2.63 -27.11 1.59
N LEU A 169 -1.56 -26.36 1.85
CA LEU A 169 -0.26 -26.58 1.19
C LEU A 169 0.27 -28.00 1.44
N LYS A 170 0.22 -28.46 2.69
CA LYS A 170 0.68 -29.80 3.06
C LYS A 170 -0.11 -30.93 2.36
N GLU A 171 -1.42 -30.74 2.18
CA GLU A 171 -2.31 -31.77 1.61
C GLU A 171 -2.29 -31.78 0.09
N ASN A 172 -2.07 -30.63 -0.57
CA ASN A 172 -2.24 -30.50 -2.02
C ASN A 172 -0.94 -30.31 -2.80
N ILE A 173 0.19 -30.02 -2.15
CA ILE A 173 1.46 -29.72 -2.82
C ILE A 173 2.56 -30.66 -2.35
N ASN A 174 3.43 -31.05 -3.33
CA ASN A 174 4.66 -31.79 -3.04
C ASN A 174 5.84 -31.26 -3.88
N ASN A 175 7.04 -31.71 -3.52
CA ASN A 175 8.29 -31.22 -4.12
C ASN A 175 8.50 -31.63 -5.59
N ASN A 176 7.75 -32.62 -6.10
CA ASN A 176 7.87 -33.11 -7.49
C ASN A 176 6.98 -32.28 -8.45
N MET A 177 6.10 -31.44 -7.93
CA MET A 177 5.22 -30.61 -8.75
C MET A 177 5.98 -29.42 -9.33
N SER A 178 5.74 -29.12 -10.59
CA SER A 178 6.18 -27.86 -11.20
C SER A 178 5.49 -26.67 -10.53
N THR A 179 6.04 -25.46 -10.68
CA THR A 179 5.40 -24.24 -10.14
C THR A 179 3.99 -24.07 -10.70
N LYS A 180 3.79 -24.32 -12.00
CA LYS A 180 2.47 -24.25 -12.64
C LYS A 180 1.49 -25.28 -12.04
N ASP A 181 1.94 -26.51 -11.77
CA ASP A 181 1.09 -27.53 -11.17
C ASP A 181 0.70 -27.19 -9.73
N LYS A 182 1.62 -26.57 -8.96
CA LYS A 182 1.31 -26.07 -7.63
C LYS A 182 0.25 -24.98 -7.65
N ILE A 183 0.38 -23.99 -8.56
CA ILE A 183 -0.62 -22.93 -8.76
C ILE A 183 -1.96 -23.58 -9.13
N LYS A 184 -1.97 -24.57 -10.04
CA LYS A 184 -3.20 -25.26 -10.46
C LYS A 184 -3.87 -26.01 -9.32
N ALA A 185 -3.12 -26.72 -8.50
CA ALA A 185 -3.66 -27.43 -7.35
C ALA A 185 -4.33 -26.49 -6.34
N LEU A 186 -3.75 -25.31 -6.11
CA LEU A 186 -4.32 -24.29 -5.21
C LEU A 186 -5.54 -23.59 -5.81
N HIS A 187 -5.48 -23.27 -7.10
CA HIS A 187 -6.60 -22.76 -7.87
C HIS A 187 -7.80 -23.70 -7.75
N ASP A 188 -7.62 -24.98 -8.07
CA ASP A 188 -8.66 -25.98 -8.01
C ASP A 188 -9.18 -26.20 -6.60
N TYR A 189 -8.29 -26.18 -5.60
CA TYR A 189 -8.71 -26.25 -4.20
C TYR A 189 -9.67 -25.11 -3.85
N ILE A 190 -9.30 -23.85 -4.17
CA ILE A 190 -10.13 -22.69 -3.85
C ILE A 190 -11.49 -22.82 -4.53
N ILE A 191 -11.53 -23.05 -5.83
CA ILE A 191 -12.78 -23.14 -6.60
C ILE A 191 -13.69 -24.26 -6.05
N ASN A 192 -13.12 -25.42 -5.76
CA ASN A 192 -13.90 -26.58 -5.28
C ASN A 192 -14.38 -26.46 -3.82
N ASN A 193 -13.88 -25.51 -3.05
CA ASN A 193 -14.20 -25.32 -1.62
C ASN A 193 -14.83 -23.96 -1.29
N THR A 194 -15.14 -23.16 -2.30
CA THR A 194 -15.74 -21.82 -2.12
C THR A 194 -17.02 -21.73 -2.95
N ASN A 195 -18.02 -21.07 -2.42
CA ASN A 195 -19.24 -20.70 -3.13
C ASN A 195 -19.19 -19.20 -3.43
N TYR A 196 -19.58 -18.80 -4.63
CA TYR A 196 -19.70 -17.38 -4.96
C TYR A 196 -20.84 -16.74 -4.16
N ASP A 197 -20.54 -15.68 -3.41
CA ASP A 197 -21.53 -14.99 -2.56
C ASP A 197 -22.38 -14.03 -3.39
N ILE A 198 -23.44 -14.55 -3.99
CA ILE A 198 -24.38 -13.79 -4.83
C ILE A 198 -25.06 -12.68 -4.03
N GLU A 199 -25.36 -12.89 -2.75
CA GLU A 199 -26.02 -11.87 -1.94
C GLU A 199 -25.09 -10.70 -1.63
N LYS A 200 -23.82 -10.96 -1.38
CA LYS A 200 -22.79 -9.93 -1.21
C LYS A 200 -22.54 -9.19 -2.51
N SER A 201 -22.50 -9.86 -3.66
CA SER A 201 -22.28 -9.21 -4.96
C SER A 201 -23.43 -8.28 -5.37
N LYS A 202 -24.67 -8.58 -4.98
CA LYS A 202 -25.84 -7.71 -5.20
C LYS A 202 -25.92 -6.57 -4.19
N ASN A 203 -25.46 -6.77 -2.99
CA ASN A 203 -25.49 -5.79 -1.91
C ASN A 203 -24.19 -5.84 -1.10
N ILE A 204 -23.27 -4.94 -1.42
CA ILE A 204 -21.96 -4.84 -0.79
C ILE A 204 -22.02 -4.66 0.75
N ASN A 205 -23.15 -4.18 1.27
CA ASN A 205 -23.37 -4.04 2.71
C ASN A 205 -23.86 -5.34 3.40
N ASN A 206 -24.08 -6.42 2.65
CA ASN A 206 -24.34 -7.72 3.24
C ASN A 206 -23.06 -8.25 3.91
N ASN A 207 -23.08 -8.39 5.22
CA ASN A 207 -21.94 -8.82 6.02
C ASN A 207 -22.19 -10.20 6.71
N THR A 208 -22.99 -11.05 6.08
CA THR A 208 -23.22 -12.43 6.55
C THR A 208 -21.89 -13.20 6.57
N TYR A 209 -21.10 -13.04 5.53
CA TYR A 209 -19.76 -13.59 5.41
C TYR A 209 -18.75 -12.47 5.11
N LYS A 210 -17.47 -12.70 5.41
CA LYS A 210 -16.34 -11.82 5.03
C LYS A 210 -15.90 -12.09 3.58
N SER A 211 -16.85 -12.24 2.65
CA SER A 211 -16.66 -12.75 1.29
C SER A 211 -15.72 -11.90 0.44
N ASN A 212 -15.49 -10.64 0.81
CA ASN A 212 -14.54 -9.73 0.16
C ASN A 212 -13.09 -9.92 0.63
N THR A 213 -12.80 -10.93 1.45
CA THR A 213 -11.46 -11.22 1.99
C THR A 213 -11.13 -12.69 1.88
N ALA A 214 -9.84 -13.04 1.97
CA ALA A 214 -9.40 -14.44 2.03
C ALA A 214 -10.02 -15.22 3.21
N TYR A 215 -10.43 -14.54 4.29
CA TYR A 215 -11.12 -15.19 5.41
C TYR A 215 -12.47 -15.79 4.99
N GLY A 216 -13.25 -15.03 4.24
CA GLY A 216 -14.51 -15.53 3.66
C GLY A 216 -14.28 -16.78 2.82
N VAL A 217 -13.32 -16.73 1.93
CA VAL A 217 -12.99 -17.82 0.99
C VAL A 217 -12.43 -19.04 1.72
N LEU A 218 -11.38 -18.88 2.50
CA LEU A 218 -10.63 -20.02 3.06
C LEU A 218 -11.20 -20.59 4.35
N ILE A 219 -11.91 -19.77 5.13
CA ILE A 219 -12.47 -20.19 6.45
C ILE A 219 -13.98 -20.39 6.38
N GLN A 220 -14.71 -19.48 5.72
CA GLN A 220 -16.18 -19.53 5.68
C GLN A 220 -16.73 -20.25 4.43
N GLY A 221 -15.91 -20.41 3.38
CA GLY A 221 -16.29 -21.05 2.13
C GLY A 221 -17.19 -20.19 1.23
N TYR A 222 -17.13 -18.86 1.38
CA TYR A 222 -17.87 -17.88 0.58
C TYR A 222 -16.97 -16.76 0.12
N GLY A 223 -17.01 -16.40 -1.17
CA GLY A 223 -16.17 -15.37 -1.76
C GLY A 223 -16.87 -14.54 -2.82
N ILE A 224 -16.41 -13.30 -2.99
CA ILE A 224 -16.56 -12.51 -4.21
C ILE A 224 -15.17 -12.31 -4.84
N CYS A 225 -15.06 -11.67 -5.98
CA CYS A 225 -13.81 -11.52 -6.75
C CYS A 225 -12.60 -11.08 -5.88
N SER A 226 -12.78 -10.10 -5.00
CA SER A 226 -11.72 -9.62 -4.10
C SER A 226 -11.26 -10.69 -3.10
N GLY A 227 -12.17 -11.48 -2.55
CA GLY A 227 -11.84 -12.58 -1.64
C GLY A 227 -11.07 -13.71 -2.34
N TYR A 228 -11.50 -14.11 -3.55
CA TYR A 228 -10.79 -15.09 -4.38
C TYR A 228 -9.38 -14.61 -4.70
N SER A 229 -9.24 -13.35 -5.14
CA SER A 229 -7.94 -12.75 -5.48
C SER A 229 -7.01 -12.67 -4.27
N ASP A 230 -7.52 -12.28 -3.10
CA ASP A 230 -6.75 -12.24 -1.86
C ASP A 230 -6.29 -13.65 -1.44
N ALA A 231 -7.19 -14.65 -1.49
CA ALA A 231 -6.85 -16.03 -1.15
C ALA A 231 -5.74 -16.58 -2.05
N MET A 232 -5.85 -16.34 -3.35
CA MET A 232 -4.83 -16.78 -4.30
C MET A 232 -3.50 -16.03 -4.12
N ALA A 233 -3.53 -14.72 -3.90
CA ALA A 233 -2.33 -13.93 -3.64
C ALA A 233 -1.57 -14.41 -2.40
N ILE A 234 -2.26 -14.79 -1.32
CA ILE A 234 -1.62 -15.36 -0.13
C ILE A 234 -0.86 -16.65 -0.48
N PHE A 235 -1.43 -17.56 -1.28
CA PHE A 235 -0.75 -18.77 -1.70
C PHE A 235 0.44 -18.49 -2.63
N LEU A 236 0.28 -17.56 -3.57
CA LEU A 236 1.37 -17.16 -4.48
C LEU A 236 2.55 -16.60 -3.68
N ASN A 237 2.29 -15.74 -2.70
CA ASN A 237 3.32 -15.18 -1.81
C ASN A 237 4.00 -16.29 -0.97
N LYS A 238 3.25 -17.27 -0.44
CA LYS A 238 3.82 -18.43 0.25
C LYS A 238 4.72 -19.31 -0.63
N LEU A 239 4.48 -19.32 -1.93
CA LEU A 239 5.31 -19.98 -2.92
C LEU A 239 6.47 -19.12 -3.44
N ASN A 240 6.64 -17.89 -2.93
CA ASN A 240 7.58 -16.88 -3.40
C ASN A 240 7.41 -16.56 -4.91
N ILE A 241 6.16 -16.45 -5.35
CA ILE A 241 5.81 -16.08 -6.72
C ILE A 241 5.39 -14.63 -6.72
N ILE A 242 6.09 -13.80 -7.51
CA ILE A 242 5.76 -12.37 -7.66
C ILE A 242 4.37 -12.26 -8.27
N ASN A 243 3.51 -11.50 -7.61
CA ASN A 243 2.14 -11.29 -8.04
C ASN A 243 1.59 -10.00 -7.48
N TYR A 244 0.58 -9.47 -8.13
CA TYR A 244 -0.26 -8.41 -7.60
C TYR A 244 -1.69 -8.56 -8.15
N LYS A 245 -2.64 -7.82 -7.61
CA LYS A 245 -4.02 -7.84 -8.10
C LYS A 245 -4.16 -6.80 -9.22
N ILE A 246 -4.99 -7.10 -10.19
CA ILE A 246 -5.34 -6.22 -11.29
C ILE A 246 -6.85 -6.04 -11.29
N ASN A 247 -7.31 -4.81 -11.53
CA ASN A 247 -8.74 -4.51 -11.45
C ASN A 247 -9.22 -3.59 -12.58
N ASN A 248 -10.52 -3.54 -12.67
CA ASN A 248 -11.29 -2.45 -13.29
C ASN A 248 -12.40 -1.99 -12.33
N ASP A 249 -13.35 -1.21 -12.82
CA ASP A 249 -14.42 -0.65 -11.97
C ASP A 249 -15.31 -1.72 -11.32
N ASP A 250 -15.44 -2.91 -11.92
CA ASP A 250 -16.42 -3.93 -11.54
C ASP A 250 -15.80 -5.25 -11.08
N HIS A 251 -14.51 -5.49 -11.38
CA HIS A 251 -13.87 -6.79 -11.19
C HIS A 251 -12.40 -6.70 -10.77
N ILE A 252 -11.93 -7.71 -10.04
CA ILE A 252 -10.53 -7.83 -9.60
C ILE A 252 -10.06 -9.29 -9.67
N TRP A 253 -8.83 -9.50 -10.16
CA TRP A 253 -8.18 -10.82 -10.30
C TRP A 253 -6.67 -10.71 -10.06
N ASN A 254 -5.93 -11.80 -10.22
CA ASN A 254 -4.49 -11.81 -10.01
C ASN A 254 -3.70 -11.67 -11.32
N LEU A 255 -2.59 -10.96 -11.26
CA LEU A 255 -1.53 -10.98 -12.25
C LEU A 255 -0.30 -11.67 -11.64
N VAL A 256 0.25 -12.66 -12.33
CA VAL A 256 1.26 -13.59 -11.81
C VAL A 256 2.50 -13.57 -12.69
N HIS A 257 3.67 -13.35 -12.11
CA HIS A 257 4.94 -13.44 -12.83
C HIS A 257 5.52 -14.84 -12.75
N LEU A 258 5.66 -15.47 -13.91
CA LEU A 258 6.19 -16.84 -14.03
C LEU A 258 7.05 -16.98 -15.29
N ASN A 259 8.30 -17.48 -15.14
CA ASN A 259 9.23 -17.69 -16.26
C ASN A 259 9.42 -16.42 -17.11
N ASP A 260 9.71 -15.28 -16.47
CA ASP A 260 9.94 -13.97 -17.08
C ASP A 260 8.75 -13.42 -17.89
N LYS A 261 7.53 -13.87 -17.59
CA LYS A 261 6.29 -13.41 -18.21
C LYS A 261 5.19 -13.20 -17.19
N TRP A 262 4.30 -12.30 -17.51
CA TRP A 262 3.10 -12.03 -16.72
C TRP A 262 1.88 -12.75 -17.28
N TYR A 263 1.06 -13.30 -16.40
CA TYR A 263 -0.14 -14.06 -16.72
C TYR A 263 -1.30 -13.62 -15.87
N HIS A 264 -2.48 -13.51 -16.47
CA HIS A 264 -3.74 -13.33 -15.76
C HIS A 264 -4.18 -14.66 -15.16
N LEU A 265 -4.71 -14.60 -13.94
CA LEU A 265 -5.24 -15.73 -13.20
C LEU A 265 -6.51 -15.30 -12.49
N ASP A 266 -7.67 -15.74 -12.97
CA ASP A 266 -8.97 -15.38 -12.40
C ASP A 266 -9.77 -16.59 -11.95
N LEU A 267 -9.75 -16.83 -10.65
CA LEU A 267 -10.47 -17.92 -10.02
C LEU A 267 -11.98 -17.72 -10.03
N THR A 268 -12.43 -16.47 -9.99
CA THR A 268 -13.87 -16.13 -9.95
C THR A 268 -14.55 -16.55 -11.24
N TRP A 269 -13.92 -16.30 -12.38
CA TRP A 269 -14.44 -16.64 -13.70
C TRP A 269 -14.20 -18.10 -14.09
N ASP A 270 -13.24 -18.77 -13.45
CA ASP A 270 -13.04 -20.20 -13.55
C ASP A 270 -13.93 -21.00 -12.58
N ASP A 271 -14.63 -20.32 -11.63
CA ASP A 271 -15.64 -20.88 -10.72
C ASP A 271 -17.07 -20.51 -11.14
N PRO A 272 -17.68 -21.21 -12.09
CA PRO A 272 -19.01 -20.84 -12.56
C PRO A 272 -20.05 -21.12 -11.48
N VAL A 273 -20.92 -20.13 -11.24
CA VAL A 273 -22.13 -20.30 -10.43
C VAL A 273 -23.02 -21.35 -11.11
N SER A 274 -22.88 -22.61 -10.73
CA SER A 274 -23.67 -23.71 -11.30
C SER A 274 -24.02 -24.73 -10.21
N GLU A 275 -25.11 -25.48 -10.43
CA GLU A 275 -25.50 -26.61 -9.57
C GLU A 275 -24.52 -27.81 -9.62
N ARG A 276 -23.49 -27.74 -10.48
CA ARG A 276 -22.46 -28.77 -10.65
C ARG A 276 -21.10 -28.11 -10.43
N ASN A 277 -20.21 -28.80 -9.72
CA ASN A 277 -18.81 -28.40 -9.61
C ASN A 277 -18.14 -28.58 -10.98
N ILE A 278 -18.20 -27.56 -11.81
CA ILE A 278 -17.56 -27.50 -13.11
C ILE A 278 -16.37 -26.56 -12.95
N THR A 279 -15.18 -27.11 -12.85
CA THR A 279 -13.92 -26.35 -12.91
C THR A 279 -13.68 -25.93 -14.36
N ARG A 280 -13.40 -24.66 -14.59
CA ARG A 280 -12.95 -24.13 -15.88
C ARG A 280 -11.53 -23.62 -15.74
N ASP A 281 -10.80 -23.60 -16.84
CA ASP A 281 -9.40 -23.15 -16.88
C ASP A 281 -9.21 -22.05 -17.95
N ASN A 282 -10.30 -21.35 -18.30
CA ASN A 282 -10.27 -20.35 -19.37
C ASN A 282 -9.43 -19.12 -18.99
N TYR A 283 -9.32 -18.85 -17.69
CA TYR A 283 -8.59 -17.71 -17.13
C TYR A 283 -7.39 -18.16 -16.27
N PHE A 284 -6.99 -19.43 -16.41
CA PHE A 284 -5.85 -19.99 -15.68
C PHE A 284 -4.53 -19.70 -16.38
N LEU A 285 -3.76 -18.73 -15.88
CA LEU A 285 -2.44 -18.35 -16.38
C LEU A 285 -2.43 -18.07 -17.90
N ILE A 286 -3.33 -17.20 -18.33
CA ILE A 286 -3.42 -16.76 -19.72
C ILE A 286 -2.66 -15.44 -19.92
N THR A 287 -2.12 -15.24 -21.13
CA THR A 287 -1.45 -13.98 -21.48
C THR A 287 -2.47 -12.88 -21.77
N SER A 288 -2.06 -11.60 -21.68
CA SER A 288 -2.94 -10.48 -22.08
C SER A 288 -3.41 -10.60 -23.53
N LYS A 289 -2.57 -11.15 -24.40
CA LYS A 289 -2.95 -11.43 -25.80
C LYS A 289 -4.07 -12.46 -25.89
N ASP A 290 -4.00 -13.53 -25.10
CA ASP A 290 -5.04 -14.57 -25.09
C ASP A 290 -6.33 -14.03 -24.46
N LEU A 291 -6.21 -13.21 -23.39
CA LEU A 291 -7.33 -12.51 -22.76
C LEU A 291 -8.08 -11.61 -23.76
N GLU A 292 -7.35 -10.85 -24.59
CA GLU A 292 -7.93 -10.02 -25.64
C GLU A 292 -8.67 -10.86 -26.71
N LEU A 293 -8.22 -12.07 -26.99
CA LEU A 293 -8.88 -12.98 -27.93
C LEU A 293 -10.22 -13.49 -27.41
N LEU A 294 -10.41 -13.57 -26.10
CA LEU A 294 -11.70 -13.94 -25.50
C LEU A 294 -12.78 -12.87 -25.73
N LYS A 295 -12.38 -11.63 -26.06
CA LYS A 295 -13.28 -10.46 -26.25
C LYS A 295 -14.19 -10.21 -25.05
N ASP A 296 -13.66 -10.48 -23.88
CA ASP A 296 -14.39 -10.31 -22.63
C ASP A 296 -14.16 -8.90 -22.08
N GLU A 297 -15.19 -8.06 -22.16
CA GLU A 297 -15.14 -6.67 -21.70
C GLU A 297 -14.98 -6.56 -20.19
N ASN A 298 -15.30 -7.61 -19.42
CA ASN A 298 -15.19 -7.61 -17.97
C ASN A 298 -13.74 -7.67 -17.47
N HIS A 299 -12.79 -8.02 -18.35
CA HIS A 299 -11.35 -8.04 -18.04
C HIS A 299 -10.59 -6.87 -18.69
N ASN A 300 -11.27 -5.81 -19.11
CA ASN A 300 -10.60 -4.57 -19.50
C ASN A 300 -9.95 -3.92 -18.28
N PHE A 301 -8.71 -3.46 -18.40
CA PHE A 301 -7.95 -2.83 -17.32
C PHE A 301 -7.15 -1.63 -17.83
N ASN A 302 -6.71 -0.76 -16.91
CA ASN A 302 -5.92 0.41 -17.26
C ASN A 302 -4.46 0.01 -17.54
N LYS A 303 -4.08 -0.10 -18.82
CA LYS A 303 -2.73 -0.48 -19.27
C LYS A 303 -1.63 0.52 -18.88
N ASN A 304 -1.99 1.75 -18.46
CA ASN A 304 -1.02 2.73 -17.96
C ASN A 304 -0.67 2.52 -16.48
N ILE A 305 -1.53 1.83 -15.74
CA ILE A 305 -1.31 1.47 -14.33
C ILE A 305 -0.67 0.09 -14.26
N PHE A 306 -1.28 -0.89 -14.91
CA PHE A 306 -0.86 -2.29 -14.89
C PHE A 306 0.01 -2.61 -16.11
N THR A 307 1.13 -1.88 -16.23
CA THR A 307 1.99 -1.93 -17.42
C THR A 307 2.67 -3.29 -17.61
N GLU A 308 2.95 -3.99 -16.51
CA GLU A 308 3.55 -5.32 -16.50
C GLU A 308 2.67 -6.36 -17.21
N ALA A 309 1.34 -6.19 -17.18
CA ALA A 309 0.41 -7.07 -17.87
C ALA A 309 0.63 -7.12 -19.39
N SER A 310 1.30 -6.12 -19.96
CA SER A 310 1.57 -6.02 -21.40
C SER A 310 2.96 -6.53 -21.80
N SER A 311 3.75 -7.05 -20.85
CA SER A 311 5.13 -7.51 -21.06
C SER A 311 5.26 -9.03 -21.24
#